data_94a5c523b5ac9a6b64d5602955a17e98
#
_entry.id   94a5c523b5ac9a6b64d5602955a17e98
#
_cell.length_a   1.000
_cell.length_b   1.000
_cell.length_c   1.000
_cell.angle_alpha   90.00
_cell.angle_beta   90.00
_cell.angle_gamma   90.00
#
_symmetry.space_group_name_H-M   'P 1'
#
loop_
_entity.id
_entity.type
_entity.pdbx_description
1 polymer ?
#
loop_
_entity_poly.entity_id
_entity_poly.type
_entity_poly.pdbx_seq_one_letter_code
_entity_poly.pdbx_strand_id
1 'polypeptide(L)'
;FLVEYKHLSPEKAARIIMIYYVGLTLGRFLSGVLATRLHSWKIIKLGQIVLGAALLLLVLPSNVYLCAAGMFLIGLGNGPLFPNFNYLTPENFGSDISQSVIGIQMASAYIGIMLAPALCGLLGQTFGMVIFPFYLILFYVIMIPLTIRVRAVLKKNTKQS
;
A
#
# COMPACT_ATOMS: atom_id res chain seq x y z
N PHE A 1 12.21 3.60 13.19
CA PHE A 1 12.24 4.89 12.47
C PHE A 1 11.72 6.03 13.34
N LEU A 2 10.45 6.00 13.80
CA LEU A 2 9.84 7.10 14.56
C LEU A 2 10.58 7.39 15.87
N VAL A 3 11.02 6.36 16.60
CA VAL A 3 11.75 6.50 17.86
C VAL A 3 13.23 6.80 17.61
N GLU A 4 13.90 6.03 16.74
CA GLU A 4 15.35 6.14 16.56
C GLU A 4 15.79 7.33 15.70
N TYR A 5 15.06 7.59 14.59
CA TYR A 5 15.44 8.66 13.67
C TYR A 5 14.72 9.98 13.95
N LYS A 6 13.43 9.94 14.29
CA LYS A 6 12.66 11.15 14.61
C LYS A 6 12.71 11.51 16.10
N HIS A 7 13.40 10.73 16.93
CA HIS A 7 13.57 10.93 18.37
C HIS A 7 12.25 11.14 19.14
N LEU A 8 11.20 10.46 18.70
CA LEU A 8 9.89 10.50 19.35
C LEU A 8 9.86 9.55 20.53
N SER A 9 9.10 9.93 21.58
CA SER A 9 8.84 8.97 22.66
C SER A 9 8.05 7.77 22.14
N PRO A 10 8.24 6.56 22.72
CA PRO A 10 7.53 5.35 22.29
C PRO A 10 6.01 5.53 22.27
N GLU A 11 5.45 6.30 23.21
CA GLU A 11 4.01 6.62 23.25
C GLU A 11 3.55 7.43 22.04
N LYS A 12 4.31 8.46 21.64
CA LYS A 12 3.99 9.27 20.46
C LYS A 12 4.12 8.44 19.17
N ALA A 13 5.13 7.59 19.10
CA ALA A 13 5.31 6.66 17.97
C ALA A 13 4.13 5.69 17.86
N ALA A 14 3.67 5.12 18.97
CA ALA A 14 2.50 4.25 19.01
C ALA A 14 1.22 4.98 18.54
N ARG A 15 0.99 6.22 18.98
CA ARG A 15 -0.14 7.03 18.52
C ARG A 15 -0.10 7.28 17.00
N ILE A 16 1.07 7.54 16.42
CA ILE A 16 1.23 7.73 14.97
C ILE A 16 0.91 6.43 14.22
N ILE A 17 1.30 5.28 14.75
CA ILE A 17 0.94 3.97 14.17
C ILE A 17 -0.58 3.75 14.24
N MET A 18 -1.24 4.13 15.33
CA MET A 18 -2.71 4.07 15.40
C MET A 18 -3.37 4.94 14.33
N ILE A 19 -2.84 6.14 14.07
CA ILE A 19 -3.32 7.04 13.00
C ILE A 19 -3.22 6.38 11.62
N TYR A 20 -2.15 5.62 11.35
CA TYR A 20 -2.04 4.81 10.13
C TYR A 20 -3.19 3.80 9.99
N TYR A 21 -3.53 3.07 11.06
CA TYR A 21 -4.63 2.10 11.04
C TYR A 21 -6.01 2.75 10.87
N VAL A 22 -6.21 3.94 11.45
CA VAL A 22 -7.41 4.76 11.20
C VAL A 22 -7.49 5.11 9.71
N GLY A 23 -6.40 5.59 9.11
CA GLY A 23 -6.31 5.88 7.68
C GLY A 23 -6.63 4.64 6.83
N LEU A 24 -6.06 3.48 7.19
CA LEU A 24 -6.28 2.20 6.50
C LEU A 24 -7.76 1.79 6.53
N THR A 25 -8.40 1.91 7.68
CA THR A 25 -9.84 1.58 7.86
C THR A 25 -10.71 2.52 7.04
N LEU A 26 -10.46 3.82 7.13
CA LEU A 26 -11.18 4.82 6.33
C LEU A 26 -10.96 4.62 4.83
N GLY A 27 -9.75 4.28 4.40
CA GLY A 27 -9.43 3.98 3.00
C GLY A 27 -10.23 2.78 2.48
N ARG A 28 -10.37 1.72 3.27
CA ARG A 28 -11.21 0.55 2.92
C ARG A 28 -12.67 0.91 2.86
N PHE A 29 -13.17 1.66 3.84
CA PHE A 29 -14.57 2.12 3.86
C PHE A 29 -14.89 3.00 2.65
N LEU A 30 -14.06 4.01 2.38
CA LEU A 30 -14.22 4.88 1.21
C LEU A 30 -14.13 4.09 -0.10
N SER A 31 -13.25 3.10 -0.18
CA SER A 31 -13.16 2.21 -1.33
C SER A 31 -14.48 1.47 -1.58
N GLY A 32 -15.14 0.97 -0.54
CA GLY A 32 -16.45 0.32 -0.66
C GLY A 32 -17.53 1.28 -1.18
N VAL A 33 -17.57 2.50 -0.66
CA VAL A 33 -18.51 3.53 -1.12
C VAL A 33 -18.19 3.95 -2.57
N LEU A 34 -16.92 4.14 -2.92
CA LEU A 34 -16.52 4.53 -4.27
C LEU A 34 -16.74 3.41 -5.30
N ALA A 35 -16.69 2.15 -4.89
CA ALA A 35 -16.92 1.01 -5.78
C ALA A 35 -18.35 0.98 -6.36
N THR A 36 -19.32 1.66 -5.72
CA THR A 36 -20.69 1.82 -6.28
C THR A 36 -20.73 2.74 -7.50
N ARG A 37 -19.73 3.61 -7.68
CA ARG A 37 -19.69 4.62 -8.76
C ARG A 37 -18.46 4.55 -9.64
N LEU A 38 -17.37 3.96 -9.16
CA LEU A 38 -16.09 3.92 -9.85
C LEU A 38 -15.63 2.48 -10.05
N HIS A 39 -15.10 2.19 -11.22
CA HIS A 39 -14.47 0.91 -11.52
C HIS A 39 -13.19 0.74 -10.66
N SER A 40 -12.92 -0.49 -10.20
CA SER A 40 -11.80 -0.83 -9.30
C SER A 40 -10.44 -0.29 -9.75
N TRP A 41 -10.14 -0.27 -11.06
CA TRP A 41 -8.91 0.32 -11.59
C TRP A 41 -8.75 1.82 -11.30
N LYS A 42 -9.84 2.58 -11.26
CA LYS A 42 -9.80 4.00 -10.89
C LYS A 42 -9.51 4.18 -9.40
N ILE A 43 -10.11 3.32 -8.57
CA ILE A 43 -9.91 3.33 -7.11
C ILE A 43 -8.46 2.95 -6.77
N ILE A 44 -7.90 1.93 -7.41
CA ILE A 44 -6.49 1.55 -7.27
C ILE A 44 -5.59 2.73 -7.63
N LYS A 45 -5.83 3.38 -8.77
CA LYS A 45 -5.04 4.54 -9.20
C LYS A 45 -5.11 5.70 -8.21
N LEU A 46 -6.29 6.01 -7.67
CA LEU A 46 -6.46 7.04 -6.64
C LEU A 46 -5.68 6.68 -5.37
N GLY A 47 -5.79 5.43 -4.91
CA GLY A 47 -5.02 4.94 -3.76
C GLY A 47 -3.51 5.07 -3.97
N GLN A 48 -3.00 4.73 -5.16
CA GLN A 48 -1.60 4.88 -5.51
C GLN A 48 -1.14 6.35 -5.53
N ILE A 49 -1.95 7.28 -6.04
CA ILE A 49 -1.63 8.71 -6.03
C ILE A 49 -1.55 9.23 -4.59
N VAL A 50 -2.52 8.90 -3.75
CA VAL A 50 -2.53 9.29 -2.33
C VAL A 50 -1.32 8.71 -1.61
N LEU A 51 -0.98 7.45 -1.86
CA LEU A 51 0.20 6.80 -1.29
C LEU A 51 1.51 7.49 -1.72
N GLY A 52 1.64 7.86 -3.00
CA GLY A 52 2.81 8.59 -3.51
C GLY A 52 2.99 9.95 -2.84
N ALA A 53 1.90 10.73 -2.72
CA ALA A 53 1.92 12.01 -2.01
C ALA A 53 2.30 11.84 -0.53
N ALA A 54 1.78 10.80 0.12
CA ALA A 54 2.08 10.48 1.51
C ALA A 54 3.56 10.13 1.74
N LEU A 55 4.16 9.36 0.82
CA LEU A 55 5.58 9.02 0.89
C LEU A 55 6.49 10.25 0.75
N LEU A 56 6.12 11.21 -0.09
CA LEU A 56 6.84 12.48 -0.20
C LEU A 56 6.79 13.26 1.12
N LEU A 57 5.63 13.29 1.81
CA LEU A 57 5.52 13.91 3.12
C LEU A 57 6.39 13.23 4.18
N LEU A 58 6.59 11.92 4.09
CA LEU A 58 7.38 11.16 5.06
C LEU A 58 8.89 11.46 4.92
N VAL A 59 9.37 11.79 3.71
CA VAL A 59 10.78 12.12 3.43
C VAL A 59 11.14 13.53 3.90
N LEU A 60 10.19 14.46 3.91
CA LEU A 60 10.47 15.83 4.32
C LEU A 60 10.97 15.88 5.78
N PRO A 61 12.01 16.72 6.08
CA PRO A 61 12.49 16.96 7.44
C PRO A 61 11.36 17.66 8.22
N SER A 62 10.68 16.93 9.09
CA SER A 62 9.34 17.34 9.43
C SER A 62 9.03 17.32 10.92
N ASN A 63 8.18 18.22 11.26
CA ASN A 63 7.38 18.27 12.45
C ASN A 63 6.57 16.95 12.62
N VAL A 64 6.36 16.51 13.85
CA VAL A 64 5.59 15.32 14.24
C VAL A 64 4.21 15.27 13.58
N TYR A 65 3.58 16.40 13.39
CA TYR A 65 2.25 16.51 12.73
C TYR A 65 2.29 16.12 11.26
N LEU A 66 3.33 16.49 10.52
CA LEU A 66 3.50 16.08 9.12
C LEU A 66 3.80 14.59 9.01
N CYS A 67 4.55 14.03 9.95
CA CYS A 67 4.79 12.60 10.01
C CYS A 67 3.48 11.83 10.28
N ALA A 68 2.65 12.30 11.21
CA ALA A 68 1.35 11.72 11.50
C ALA A 68 0.39 11.81 10.30
N ALA A 69 0.36 12.96 9.60
CA ALA A 69 -0.42 13.15 8.39
C ALA A 69 0.07 12.22 7.26
N GLY A 70 1.40 12.09 7.07
CA GLY A 70 1.98 11.15 6.13
C GLY A 70 1.57 9.71 6.41
N MET A 71 1.66 9.26 7.66
CA MET A 71 1.25 7.92 8.08
C MET A 71 -0.25 7.68 7.89
N PHE A 72 -1.10 8.67 8.19
CA PHE A 72 -2.53 8.60 7.91
C PHE A 72 -2.80 8.41 6.42
N LEU A 73 -2.16 9.22 5.56
CA LEU A 73 -2.33 9.15 4.11
C LEU A 73 -1.75 7.86 3.52
N ILE A 74 -0.66 7.31 4.07
CA ILE A 74 -0.16 5.98 3.69
C ILE A 74 -1.24 4.92 3.97
N GLY A 75 -1.85 4.95 5.15
CA GLY A 75 -2.96 4.07 5.48
C GLY A 75 -4.13 4.23 4.52
N LEU A 76 -4.57 5.48 4.31
CA LEU A 76 -5.69 5.83 3.44
C LEU A 76 -5.47 5.36 1.98
N GLY A 77 -4.28 5.59 1.43
CA GLY A 77 -3.92 5.17 0.07
C GLY A 77 -3.75 3.66 -0.08
N ASN A 78 -3.23 2.99 0.96
CA ASN A 78 -3.01 1.54 0.94
C ASN A 78 -4.32 0.74 1.16
N GLY A 79 -5.28 1.30 1.92
CA GLY A 79 -6.55 0.65 2.25
C GLY A 79 -7.30 0.08 1.06
N PRO A 80 -7.50 0.84 -0.03
CA PRO A 80 -8.25 0.40 -1.20
C PRO A 80 -7.51 -0.61 -2.10
N LEU A 81 -6.18 -0.71 -2.05
CA LEU A 81 -5.41 -1.46 -3.04
C LEU A 81 -5.76 -2.95 -3.03
N PHE A 82 -5.56 -3.60 -1.89
CA PHE A 82 -5.73 -5.05 -1.78
C PHE A 82 -7.16 -5.55 -2.08
N PRO A 83 -8.23 -4.97 -1.50
CA PRO A 83 -9.58 -5.43 -1.79
C PRO A 83 -9.97 -5.22 -3.27
N ASN A 84 -9.52 -4.13 -3.91
CA ASN A 84 -9.84 -3.90 -5.32
C ASN A 84 -9.07 -4.83 -6.25
N PHE A 85 -7.83 -5.23 -5.95
CA PHE A 85 -7.14 -6.27 -6.72
C PHE A 85 -7.86 -7.61 -6.62
N ASN A 86 -8.31 -8.01 -5.42
CA ASN A 86 -9.06 -9.24 -5.24
C ASN A 86 -10.42 -9.20 -5.96
N TYR A 87 -11.10 -8.04 -5.96
CA TYR A 87 -12.37 -7.86 -6.65
C TYR A 87 -12.24 -7.98 -8.17
N LEU A 88 -11.12 -7.53 -8.74
CA LEU A 88 -10.84 -7.66 -10.16
C LEU A 88 -10.52 -9.09 -10.61
N THR A 89 -10.20 -10.00 -9.69
CA THR A 89 -9.78 -11.36 -10.06
C THR A 89 -10.87 -12.17 -10.73
N PRO A 90 -12.11 -12.30 -10.18
CA PRO A 90 -13.20 -12.99 -10.87
C PRO A 90 -13.59 -12.34 -12.20
N GLU A 91 -13.53 -11.01 -12.27
CA GLU A 91 -13.86 -10.27 -13.49
C GLU A 91 -12.89 -10.57 -14.64
N ASN A 92 -11.62 -10.82 -14.33
CA ASN A 92 -10.58 -11.02 -15.35
C ASN A 92 -10.25 -12.48 -15.65
N PHE A 93 -10.48 -13.40 -14.71
CA PHE A 93 -10.10 -14.81 -14.83
C PHE A 93 -11.28 -15.78 -14.86
N GLY A 94 -12.52 -15.28 -14.68
CA GLY A 94 -13.72 -16.11 -14.56
C GLY A 94 -13.85 -16.80 -13.20
N SER A 95 -15.03 -17.39 -12.94
CA SER A 95 -15.33 -18.02 -11.65
C SER A 95 -14.47 -19.24 -11.34
N ASP A 96 -14.16 -20.04 -12.39
CA ASP A 96 -13.58 -21.38 -12.24
C ASP A 96 -12.16 -21.38 -11.66
N ILE A 97 -11.34 -20.40 -12.08
CA ILE A 97 -9.94 -20.29 -11.65
C ILE A 97 -9.69 -19.15 -10.66
N SER A 98 -10.69 -18.28 -10.44
CA SER A 98 -10.54 -17.11 -9.60
C SER A 98 -10.13 -17.44 -8.16
N GLN A 99 -10.64 -18.53 -7.58
CA GLN A 99 -10.27 -18.98 -6.24
C GLN A 99 -8.80 -19.34 -6.12
N SER A 100 -8.25 -20.05 -7.12
CA SER A 100 -6.84 -20.39 -7.17
C SER A 100 -5.95 -19.15 -7.31
N VAL A 101 -6.36 -18.19 -8.15
CA VAL A 101 -5.64 -16.93 -8.33
C VAL A 101 -5.65 -16.11 -7.06
N ILE A 102 -6.80 -16.00 -6.38
CA ILE A 102 -6.91 -15.31 -5.08
C ILE A 102 -6.03 -16.01 -4.03
N GLY A 103 -5.99 -17.34 -4.01
CA GLY A 103 -5.11 -18.11 -3.14
C GLY A 103 -3.64 -17.75 -3.33
N ILE A 104 -3.17 -17.66 -4.58
CA ILE A 104 -1.79 -17.24 -4.91
C ILE A 104 -1.54 -15.79 -4.50
N GLN A 105 -2.51 -14.89 -4.73
CA GLN A 105 -2.41 -13.49 -4.30
C GLN A 105 -2.27 -13.37 -2.78
N MET A 106 -3.08 -14.12 -2.04
CA MET A 106 -3.02 -14.15 -0.56
C MET A 106 -1.69 -14.71 -0.07
N ALA A 107 -1.24 -15.84 -0.61
CA ALA A 107 0.04 -16.45 -0.25
C ALA A 107 1.20 -15.47 -0.50
N SER A 108 1.23 -14.81 -1.66
CA SER A 108 2.24 -13.80 -2.01
C SER A 108 2.20 -12.61 -1.05
N ALA A 109 0.99 -12.15 -0.67
CA ALA A 109 0.83 -11.06 0.28
C ALA A 109 1.36 -11.43 1.67
N TYR A 110 1.07 -12.64 2.17
CA TYR A 110 1.57 -13.09 3.47
C TYR A 110 3.09 -13.26 3.48
N ILE A 111 3.68 -13.77 2.40
CA ILE A 111 5.15 -13.82 2.24
C ILE A 111 5.73 -12.40 2.32
N GLY A 112 5.13 -11.44 1.61
CA GLY A 112 5.54 -10.04 1.66
C GLY A 112 5.44 -9.43 3.06
N ILE A 113 4.31 -9.66 3.77
CA ILE A 113 4.08 -9.17 5.13
C ILE A 113 5.11 -9.74 6.11
N MET A 114 5.55 -10.99 5.92
CA MET A 114 6.55 -11.62 6.78
C MET A 114 7.97 -11.15 6.45
N LEU A 115 8.34 -11.11 5.17
CA LEU A 115 9.71 -10.81 4.75
C LEU A 115 10.04 -9.32 4.75
N ALA A 116 9.10 -8.45 4.33
CA ALA A 116 9.39 -7.04 4.17
C ALA A 116 9.80 -6.34 5.49
N PRO A 117 9.14 -6.53 6.64
CA PRO A 117 9.60 -5.96 7.90
C PRO A 117 10.95 -6.52 8.36
N ALA A 118 11.20 -7.82 8.16
CA ALA A 118 12.45 -8.46 8.52
C ALA A 118 13.63 -7.88 7.71
N LEU A 119 13.46 -7.76 6.39
CA LEU A 119 14.46 -7.12 5.51
C LEU A 119 14.70 -5.66 5.87
N CYS A 120 13.62 -4.91 6.14
CA CYS A 120 13.74 -3.52 6.59
C CYS A 120 14.50 -3.41 7.93
N GLY A 121 14.27 -4.34 8.86
CA GLY A 121 14.98 -4.41 10.13
C GLY A 121 16.48 -4.69 9.96
N LEU A 122 16.85 -5.64 9.10
CA LEU A 122 18.25 -5.94 8.77
C LEU A 122 18.97 -4.76 8.12
N LEU A 123 18.32 -4.12 7.14
CA LEU A 123 18.86 -2.92 6.50
C LEU A 123 18.97 -1.75 7.49
N GLY A 124 18.00 -1.61 8.39
CA GLY A 124 18.01 -0.61 9.44
C GLY A 124 19.14 -0.78 10.44
N GLN A 125 19.56 -2.01 10.75
CA GLN A 125 20.73 -2.29 11.60
C GLN A 125 22.04 -1.87 10.92
N THR A 126 22.13 -2.01 9.60
CA THR A 126 23.35 -1.72 8.84
C THR A 126 23.48 -0.24 8.46
N PHE A 127 22.39 0.37 7.99
CA PHE A 127 22.37 1.73 7.44
C PHE A 127 21.65 2.76 8.33
N GLY A 128 21.13 2.31 9.47
CA GLY A 128 20.27 3.12 10.34
C GLY A 128 18.83 3.22 9.83
N MET A 129 17.92 3.63 10.72
CA MET A 129 16.47 3.74 10.41
C MET A 129 16.12 4.89 9.45
N VAL A 130 17.07 5.68 9.01
CA VAL A 130 16.91 6.65 7.91
C VAL A 130 16.44 5.97 6.62
N ILE A 131 16.82 4.70 6.42
CA ILE A 131 16.48 3.94 5.21
C ILE A 131 14.98 3.66 5.06
N PHE A 132 14.20 3.72 6.13
CA PHE A 132 12.79 3.32 6.14
C PHE A 132 11.92 4.01 5.06
N PRO A 133 11.89 5.36 4.92
CA PRO A 133 11.11 6.00 3.87
C PRO A 133 11.60 5.62 2.46
N PHE A 134 12.91 5.48 2.26
CA PHE A 134 13.48 5.06 0.97
C PHE A 134 13.10 3.62 0.62
N TYR A 135 13.05 2.74 1.62
CA TYR A 135 12.58 1.37 1.49
C TYR A 135 11.11 1.32 1.03
N LEU A 136 10.24 2.14 1.62
CA LEU A 136 8.85 2.25 1.20
C LEU A 136 8.71 2.81 -0.23
N ILE A 137 9.51 3.82 -0.58
CA ILE A 137 9.55 4.40 -1.92
C ILE A 137 9.98 3.37 -2.96
N LEU A 138 10.98 2.54 -2.65
CA LEU A 138 11.42 1.46 -3.54
C LEU A 138 10.26 0.52 -3.91
N PHE A 139 9.51 0.04 -2.90
CA PHE A 139 8.33 -0.80 -3.16
C PHE A 139 7.25 -0.07 -3.94
N TYR A 140 7.03 1.19 -3.65
CA TYR A 140 6.07 2.01 -4.38
C TYR A 140 6.46 2.17 -5.86
N VAL A 141 7.72 2.45 -6.15
CA VAL A 141 8.24 2.59 -7.53
C VAL A 141 8.14 1.26 -8.29
N ILE A 142 8.36 0.12 -7.63
CA ILE A 142 8.17 -1.21 -8.23
C ILE A 142 6.69 -1.51 -8.47
N MET A 143 5.82 -1.15 -7.54
CA MET A 143 4.37 -1.42 -7.59
C MET A 143 3.69 -0.74 -8.80
N ILE A 144 4.06 0.50 -9.13
CA ILE A 144 3.41 1.26 -10.20
C ILE A 144 3.54 0.58 -11.57
N PRO A 145 4.76 0.29 -12.08
CA PRO A 145 4.91 -0.35 -13.39
C PRO A 145 4.31 -1.75 -13.43
N LEU A 146 4.37 -2.50 -12.32
CA LEU A 146 3.72 -3.81 -12.22
C LEU A 146 2.20 -3.69 -12.38
N THR A 147 1.57 -2.73 -11.69
CA THR A 147 0.13 -2.46 -11.82
C THR A 147 -0.25 -2.08 -13.24
N ILE A 148 0.55 -1.23 -13.90
CA ILE A 148 0.33 -0.81 -15.30
C ILE A 148 0.45 -2.02 -16.23
N ARG A 149 1.47 -2.87 -16.06
CA ARG A 149 1.67 -4.09 -16.86
C ARG A 149 0.50 -5.06 -16.71
N VAL A 150 0.10 -5.37 -15.48
CA VAL A 150 -1.03 -6.27 -15.21
C VAL A 150 -2.27 -5.75 -15.91
N ARG A 151 -2.59 -4.46 -15.76
CA ARG A 151 -3.75 -3.85 -16.44
C ARG A 151 -3.67 -3.95 -17.95
N ALA A 152 -2.49 -3.73 -18.55
CA ALA A 152 -2.29 -3.79 -20.00
C ALA A 152 -2.49 -5.22 -20.54
N VAL A 153 -1.96 -6.23 -19.85
CA VAL A 153 -2.11 -7.65 -20.23
C VAL A 153 -3.58 -8.06 -20.14
N LEU A 154 -4.27 -7.75 -19.04
CA LEU A 154 -5.68 -8.10 -18.87
C LEU A 154 -6.55 -7.45 -19.94
N LYS A 155 -6.32 -6.17 -20.27
CA LYS A 155 -7.07 -5.48 -21.35
C LYS A 155 -6.84 -6.10 -22.74
N LYS A 156 -5.66 -6.65 -22.99
CA LYS A 156 -5.35 -7.33 -24.26
C LYS A 156 -6.12 -8.66 -24.38
N ASN A 157 -6.17 -9.43 -23.30
CA ASN A 157 -6.87 -10.72 -23.29
C ASN A 157 -8.40 -10.56 -23.45
N THR A 158 -8.99 -9.55 -22.79
CA THR A 158 -10.44 -9.27 -22.92
C THR A 158 -10.87 -8.82 -24.32
N LYS A 159 -9.92 -8.36 -25.19
CA LYS A 159 -10.24 -8.00 -26.57
C LYS A 159 -10.12 -9.18 -27.55
N GLN A 160 -9.53 -10.29 -27.12
CA GLN A 160 -9.32 -11.48 -27.97
C GLN A 160 -10.34 -12.60 -27.69
N SER A 161 -11.10 -12.48 -26.61
CA SER A 161 -12.26 -13.31 -26.27
C SER A 161 -13.56 -12.63 -26.68
#